data_c7cd7c0037905428ed755128de4d0fc2
#
_entry.id   c7cd7c0037905428ed755128de4d0fc2
#
_cell.length_a   1.000
_cell.length_b   1.000
_cell.length_c   1.000
_cell.angle_alpha   90.00
_cell.angle_beta   90.00
_cell.angle_gamma   90.00
#
_symmetry.space_group_name_H-M   'P 1'
#
loop_
_entity.id
_entity.type
_entity.pdbx_description
1 polymer ?
#
loop_
_entity_poly.entity_id
_entity_poly.type
_entity_poly.pdbx_seq_one_letter_code
_entity_poly.pdbx_strand_id
1 'polypeptide(L)'
;MEKKPFLKKPGPGGKRTIKTAATAAILAAVYYMIGRNPAFACIGVIFGMGSDMKDSIQNGGNRLVGTLIGGVLAVILFRLYLFVFPQGGHSLFLTVMLFIGIIALIQLCRSFWPGGVQPGGVVLCIVLFSTPVSTYVSYSLNRIFDTAVGVVVAVVVNWVTQKDKTMGFREEIRDFFDKLEH
;
A
#
# COMPACT_ATOMS: atom_id res chain seq x y z
N MET A 1 -15.87 -29.25 -21.45
CA MET A 1 -14.91 -28.32 -20.79
C MET A 1 -15.01 -26.97 -21.47
N GLU A 2 -15.82 -26.09 -20.92
CA GLU A 2 -16.06 -24.75 -21.46
C GLU A 2 -14.91 -23.82 -21.05
N LYS A 3 -14.11 -23.39 -22.03
CA LYS A 3 -13.01 -22.42 -21.79
C LYS A 3 -13.64 -21.07 -21.43
N LYS A 4 -13.68 -20.71 -20.15
CA LYS A 4 -13.99 -19.34 -19.74
C LYS A 4 -13.02 -18.37 -20.44
N PRO A 5 -13.50 -17.35 -21.15
CA PRO A 5 -12.62 -16.40 -21.81
C PRO A 5 -11.83 -15.63 -20.76
N PHE A 6 -10.51 -15.75 -20.81
CA PHE A 6 -9.56 -15.17 -19.84
C PHE A 6 -9.44 -13.65 -19.91
N LEU A 7 -10.11 -13.01 -20.87
CA LEU A 7 -10.09 -11.56 -21.07
C LEU A 7 -11.53 -11.06 -21.25
N LYS A 8 -12.11 -10.56 -20.17
CA LYS A 8 -13.26 -9.66 -20.28
C LYS A 8 -12.74 -8.40 -20.99
N LYS A 9 -13.27 -8.11 -22.21
CA LYS A 9 -12.90 -6.89 -22.97
C LYS A 9 -13.01 -5.69 -22.02
N PRO A 10 -11.94 -4.87 -21.88
CA PRO A 10 -12.04 -3.65 -21.10
C PRO A 10 -13.13 -2.79 -21.73
N GLY A 11 -14.15 -2.45 -20.95
CA GLY A 11 -15.14 -1.47 -21.36
C GLY A 11 -14.46 -0.13 -21.67
N PRO A 12 -15.05 0.74 -22.50
CA PRO A 12 -14.48 2.06 -22.84
C PRO A 12 -14.10 2.77 -21.56
N GLY A 13 -12.90 3.36 -21.53
CA GLY A 13 -12.26 3.96 -20.34
C GLY A 13 -13.23 4.85 -19.58
N GLY A 14 -13.81 4.25 -18.53
CA GLY A 14 -14.97 4.80 -17.85
C GLY A 14 -14.58 5.92 -16.88
N LYS A 15 -15.57 6.55 -16.29
CA LYS A 15 -15.49 7.59 -15.26
C LYS A 15 -14.44 7.31 -14.18
N ARG A 16 -14.17 6.03 -13.85
CA ARG A 16 -13.12 5.60 -12.91
C ARG A 16 -11.72 5.99 -13.38
N THR A 17 -11.38 5.75 -14.65
CA THR A 17 -10.03 6.04 -15.19
C THR A 17 -9.70 7.52 -15.10
N ILE A 18 -10.63 8.38 -15.57
CA ILE A 18 -10.46 9.83 -15.51
C ILE A 18 -10.39 10.31 -14.06
N LYS A 19 -11.26 9.79 -13.18
CA LYS A 19 -11.28 10.13 -11.76
C LYS A 19 -9.95 9.78 -11.09
N THR A 20 -9.42 8.57 -11.31
CA THR A 20 -8.15 8.13 -10.74
C THR A 20 -7.00 9.00 -11.24
N ALA A 21 -6.92 9.26 -12.56
CA ALA A 21 -5.87 10.07 -13.16
C ALA A 21 -5.91 11.53 -12.65
N ALA A 22 -7.08 12.14 -12.62
CA ALA A 22 -7.25 13.49 -12.13
C ALA A 22 -6.89 13.62 -10.63
N THR A 23 -7.36 12.67 -9.80
CA THR A 23 -7.04 12.66 -8.37
C THR A 23 -5.55 12.51 -8.12
N ALA A 24 -4.87 11.59 -8.83
CA ALA A 24 -3.43 11.40 -8.72
C ALA A 24 -2.65 12.63 -9.18
N ALA A 25 -3.06 13.28 -10.28
CA ALA A 25 -2.44 14.50 -10.78
C ALA A 25 -2.59 15.69 -9.82
N ILE A 26 -3.78 15.90 -9.26
CA ILE A 26 -4.02 16.95 -8.27
C ILE A 26 -3.18 16.71 -7.02
N LEU A 27 -3.17 15.48 -6.51
CA LEU A 27 -2.38 15.13 -5.33
C LEU A 27 -0.87 15.32 -5.59
N ALA A 28 -0.38 14.96 -6.78
CA ALA A 28 1.00 15.21 -7.17
C ALA A 28 1.34 16.70 -7.16
N ALA A 29 0.46 17.54 -7.72
CA ALA A 29 0.65 18.98 -7.71
C ALA A 29 0.73 19.55 -6.28
N VAL A 30 -0.16 19.13 -5.38
CA VAL A 30 -0.14 19.51 -3.97
C VAL A 30 1.17 19.11 -3.30
N TYR A 31 1.65 17.87 -3.54
CA TYR A 31 2.91 17.38 -2.99
C TYR A 31 4.12 18.16 -3.48
N TYR A 32 4.14 18.55 -4.77
CA TYR A 32 5.20 19.43 -5.30
C TYR A 32 5.18 20.82 -4.66
N MET A 33 3.99 21.38 -4.39
CA MET A 33 3.89 22.69 -3.72
C MET A 33 4.45 22.66 -2.29
N ILE A 34 4.36 21.53 -1.58
CA ILE A 34 4.92 21.37 -0.23
C ILE A 34 6.33 20.78 -0.21
N GLY A 35 6.97 20.62 -1.38
CA GLY A 35 8.33 20.10 -1.52
C GLY A 35 8.50 18.62 -1.18
N ARG A 36 7.42 17.81 -1.22
CA ARG A 36 7.47 16.36 -0.96
C ARG A 36 7.39 15.55 -2.25
N ASN A 37 8.01 14.36 -2.23
CA ASN A 37 7.91 13.42 -3.35
C ASN A 37 6.50 12.79 -3.40
N PRO A 38 5.74 12.96 -4.51
CA PRO A 38 4.37 12.50 -4.62
C PRO A 38 4.23 10.99 -4.88
N ALA A 39 5.31 10.29 -5.21
CA ALA A 39 5.26 8.94 -5.78
C ALA A 39 4.38 7.98 -4.95
N PHE A 40 4.58 7.90 -3.64
CA PHE A 40 3.87 6.95 -2.80
C PHE A 40 2.42 7.35 -2.52
N ALA A 41 2.14 8.64 -2.45
CA ALA A 41 0.78 9.15 -2.35
C ALA A 41 -0.01 8.87 -3.64
N CYS A 42 0.58 9.12 -4.81
CA CYS A 42 -0.05 8.79 -6.10
C CYS A 42 -0.29 7.28 -6.26
N ILE A 43 0.67 6.44 -5.87
CA ILE A 43 0.51 4.99 -5.85
C ILE A 43 -0.65 4.60 -4.91
N GLY A 44 -0.76 5.25 -3.73
CA GLY A 44 -1.88 5.09 -2.80
C GLY A 44 -3.23 5.39 -3.46
N VAL A 45 -3.32 6.48 -4.23
CA VAL A 45 -4.53 6.83 -5.00
C VAL A 45 -4.86 5.77 -6.04
N ILE A 46 -3.87 5.36 -6.85
CA ILE A 46 -4.08 4.42 -7.97
C ILE A 46 -4.62 3.08 -7.46
N PHE A 47 -4.04 2.54 -6.39
CA PHE A 47 -4.46 1.28 -5.82
C PHE A 47 -5.69 1.41 -4.90
N GLY A 48 -5.87 2.54 -4.22
CA GLY A 48 -7.02 2.80 -3.36
C GLY A 48 -8.32 3.12 -4.11
N MET A 49 -8.23 3.53 -5.39
CA MET A 49 -9.42 3.89 -6.18
C MET A 49 -10.12 2.65 -6.71
N GLY A 50 -11.16 2.22 -6.04
CA GLY A 50 -12.02 1.10 -6.44
C GLY A 50 -13.10 1.47 -7.47
N SER A 51 -13.81 0.44 -7.96
CA SER A 51 -15.00 0.60 -8.80
C SER A 51 -16.19 1.10 -8.00
N ASP A 52 -16.28 0.68 -6.76
CA ASP A 52 -17.25 1.09 -5.75
C ASP A 52 -16.54 1.37 -4.41
N MET A 53 -17.31 1.70 -3.36
CA MET A 53 -16.74 2.00 -2.04
C MET A 53 -16.10 0.79 -1.40
N LYS A 54 -16.73 -0.39 -1.53
CA LYS A 54 -16.21 -1.64 -0.98
C LYS A 54 -14.84 -1.98 -1.58
N ASP A 55 -14.73 -1.90 -2.91
CA ASP A 55 -13.45 -2.08 -3.60
C ASP A 55 -12.39 -1.07 -3.15
N SER A 56 -12.77 0.20 -2.93
CA SER A 56 -11.83 1.23 -2.48
C SER A 56 -11.31 0.96 -1.08
N ILE A 57 -12.18 0.59 -0.15
CA ILE A 57 -11.80 0.27 1.23
C ILE A 57 -10.94 -1.00 1.26
N GLN A 58 -11.33 -2.04 0.52
CA GLN A 58 -10.59 -3.29 0.46
C GLN A 58 -9.18 -3.09 -0.15
N ASN A 59 -9.10 -2.44 -1.30
CA ASN A 59 -7.82 -2.22 -1.99
C ASN A 59 -6.92 -1.23 -1.26
N GLY A 60 -7.51 -0.15 -0.74
CA GLY A 60 -6.82 0.84 0.09
C GLY A 60 -6.34 0.21 1.40
N GLY A 61 -7.18 -0.59 2.06
CA GLY A 61 -6.82 -1.32 3.27
C GLY A 61 -5.68 -2.30 3.04
N ASN A 62 -5.76 -3.12 1.97
CA ASN A 62 -4.68 -4.03 1.59
C ASN A 62 -3.35 -3.27 1.43
N ARG A 63 -3.40 -2.10 0.78
CA ARG A 63 -2.23 -1.27 0.54
C ARG A 63 -1.67 -0.69 1.83
N LEU A 64 -2.52 -0.11 2.66
CA LEU A 64 -2.12 0.55 3.91
C LEU A 64 -1.58 -0.44 4.94
N VAL A 65 -2.35 -1.50 5.24
CA VAL A 65 -1.96 -2.51 6.23
C VAL A 65 -0.69 -3.25 5.78
N GLY A 66 -0.60 -3.62 4.51
CA GLY A 66 0.60 -4.25 3.98
C GLY A 66 1.84 -3.35 4.07
N THR A 67 1.70 -2.06 3.72
CA THR A 67 2.80 -1.09 3.84
C THR A 67 3.23 -0.90 5.29
N LEU A 68 2.27 -0.89 6.23
CA LEU A 68 2.56 -0.79 7.66
C LEU A 68 3.33 -2.02 8.17
N ILE A 69 2.80 -3.22 7.94
CA ILE A 69 3.44 -4.47 8.38
C ILE A 69 4.83 -4.62 7.72
N GLY A 70 4.90 -4.43 6.40
CA GLY A 70 6.15 -4.54 5.66
C GLY A 70 7.19 -3.49 6.07
N GLY A 71 6.76 -2.25 6.33
CA GLY A 71 7.64 -1.16 6.78
C GLY A 71 8.22 -1.41 8.16
N VAL A 72 7.39 -1.81 9.13
CA VAL A 72 7.84 -2.15 10.49
C VAL A 72 8.80 -3.34 10.46
N LEU A 73 8.42 -4.41 9.75
CA LEU A 73 9.26 -5.59 9.63
C LEU A 73 10.59 -5.29 8.95
N ALA A 74 10.58 -4.46 7.90
CA ALA A 74 11.80 -4.04 7.21
C ALA A 74 12.75 -3.25 8.13
N VAL A 75 12.23 -2.33 8.94
CA VAL A 75 13.03 -1.57 9.92
C VAL A 75 13.66 -2.51 10.95
N ILE A 76 12.91 -3.49 11.47
CA ILE A 76 13.44 -4.46 12.43
C ILE A 76 14.57 -5.29 11.81
N LEU A 77 14.35 -5.86 10.63
CA LEU A 77 15.33 -6.70 9.95
C LEU A 77 16.57 -5.91 9.53
N PHE A 78 16.39 -4.67 9.04
CA PHE A 78 17.52 -3.83 8.67
C PHE A 78 18.34 -3.42 9.90
N ARG A 79 17.69 -3.18 11.04
CA ARG A 79 18.38 -2.92 12.30
C ARG A 79 19.18 -4.14 12.80
N LEU A 80 18.61 -5.35 12.68
CA LEU A 80 19.35 -6.59 12.99
C LEU A 80 20.54 -6.77 12.05
N TYR A 81 20.37 -6.46 10.76
CA TYR A 81 21.48 -6.46 9.80
C TYR A 81 22.61 -5.51 10.20
N LEU A 82 22.28 -4.28 10.61
CA LEU A 82 23.27 -3.28 11.04
C LEU A 82 23.98 -3.65 12.35
N PHE A 83 23.38 -4.48 13.19
CA PHE A 83 24.06 -5.01 14.37
C PHE A 83 25.26 -5.90 14.01
N VAL A 84 25.16 -6.62 12.88
CA VAL A 84 26.25 -7.48 12.36
C VAL A 84 27.18 -6.69 11.43
N PHE A 85 26.64 -5.80 10.60
CA PHE A 85 27.35 -5.00 9.61
C PHE A 85 27.08 -3.50 9.80
N PRO A 86 27.73 -2.84 10.77
CA PRO A 86 27.43 -1.44 11.14
C PRO A 86 27.60 -0.42 10.00
N GLN A 87 28.50 -0.69 9.05
CA GLN A 87 28.73 0.19 7.90
C GLN A 87 27.77 -0.07 6.73
N GLY A 88 26.92 -1.09 6.82
CA GLY A 88 26.10 -1.53 5.72
C GLY A 88 26.90 -2.20 4.61
N GLY A 89 26.31 -2.31 3.43
CA GLY A 89 26.94 -2.90 2.24
C GLY A 89 26.07 -4.00 1.64
N HIS A 90 26.34 -4.35 0.39
CA HIS A 90 25.67 -5.48 -0.27
C HIS A 90 26.28 -6.80 0.19
N SER A 91 25.62 -7.49 1.07
CA SER A 91 26.05 -8.78 1.60
C SER A 91 25.02 -9.86 1.28
N LEU A 92 25.48 -11.08 1.02
CA LEU A 92 24.62 -12.26 0.92
C LEU A 92 23.75 -12.45 2.18
N PHE A 93 24.17 -11.88 3.29
CA PHE A 93 23.40 -11.88 4.53
C PHE A 93 22.06 -11.14 4.39
N LEU A 94 21.98 -10.06 3.58
CA LEU A 94 20.70 -9.41 3.25
C LEU A 94 19.72 -10.34 2.53
N THR A 95 20.22 -11.28 1.73
CA THR A 95 19.38 -12.29 1.08
C THR A 95 18.76 -13.25 2.09
N VAL A 96 19.53 -13.63 3.13
CA VAL A 96 19.00 -14.45 4.23
C VAL A 96 17.97 -13.67 5.03
N MET A 97 18.23 -12.37 5.31
CA MET A 97 17.27 -11.48 5.97
C MET A 97 15.99 -11.31 5.17
N LEU A 98 16.09 -11.22 3.85
CA LEU A 98 14.93 -11.18 2.96
C LEU A 98 14.10 -12.46 3.05
N PHE A 99 14.76 -13.64 3.00
CA PHE A 99 14.08 -14.93 3.09
C PHE A 99 13.27 -15.04 4.39
N ILE A 100 13.90 -14.73 5.53
CA ILE A 100 13.24 -14.72 6.84
C ILE A 100 12.11 -13.67 6.85
N GLY A 101 12.37 -12.50 6.29
CA GLY A 101 11.43 -11.39 6.22
C GLY A 101 10.17 -11.72 5.42
N ILE A 102 10.30 -12.40 4.29
CA ILE A 102 9.15 -12.82 3.47
C ILE A 102 8.30 -13.85 4.23
N ILE A 103 8.91 -14.84 4.90
CA ILE A 103 8.16 -15.80 5.69
C ILE A 103 7.40 -15.10 6.82
N ALA A 104 8.07 -14.24 7.58
CA ALA A 104 7.46 -13.48 8.66
C ALA A 104 6.33 -12.57 8.15
N LEU A 105 6.54 -11.88 7.03
CA LEU A 105 5.53 -11.03 6.39
C LEU A 105 4.28 -11.82 6.01
N ILE A 106 4.46 -12.97 5.36
CA ILE A 106 3.34 -13.83 4.95
C ILE A 106 2.56 -14.31 6.18
N GLN A 107 3.23 -14.75 7.23
CA GLN A 107 2.56 -15.21 8.45
C GLN A 107 1.81 -14.08 9.17
N LEU A 108 2.43 -12.90 9.31
CA LEU A 108 1.77 -11.74 9.90
C LEU A 108 0.56 -11.29 9.06
N CYS A 109 0.73 -11.17 7.76
CA CYS A 109 -0.38 -10.79 6.89
C CYS A 109 -1.51 -11.82 6.89
N ARG A 110 -1.20 -13.13 6.96
CA ARG A 110 -2.22 -14.18 7.04
C ARG A 110 -3.06 -14.06 8.32
N SER A 111 -2.45 -13.67 9.42
CA SER A 111 -3.13 -13.53 10.71
C SER A 111 -3.97 -12.25 10.80
N PHE A 112 -3.49 -11.15 10.23
CA PHE A 112 -4.14 -9.84 10.36
C PHE A 112 -4.86 -9.38 9.09
N TRP A 113 -4.22 -9.49 7.92
CA TRP A 113 -4.76 -8.95 6.67
C TRP A 113 -4.14 -9.60 5.43
N PRO A 114 -4.73 -10.70 4.90
CA PRO A 114 -4.14 -11.48 3.81
C PRO A 114 -3.79 -10.70 2.53
N GLY A 115 -4.56 -9.66 2.21
CA GLY A 115 -4.29 -8.79 1.06
C GLY A 115 -3.06 -7.89 1.19
N GLY A 116 -2.46 -7.80 2.38
CA GLY A 116 -1.29 -6.98 2.66
C GLY A 116 0.06 -7.57 2.20
N VAL A 117 0.12 -8.84 1.81
CA VAL A 117 1.38 -9.53 1.46
C VAL A 117 2.11 -8.82 0.31
N GLN A 118 1.42 -8.51 -0.78
CA GLN A 118 2.04 -7.89 -1.94
C GLN A 118 2.62 -6.49 -1.64
N PRO A 119 1.85 -5.53 -1.11
CA PRO A 119 2.39 -4.21 -0.80
C PRO A 119 3.44 -4.25 0.30
N GLY A 120 3.30 -5.14 1.28
CA GLY A 120 4.30 -5.32 2.34
C GLY A 120 5.63 -5.85 1.79
N GLY A 121 5.58 -6.82 0.89
CA GLY A 121 6.77 -7.37 0.23
C GLY A 121 7.54 -6.33 -0.58
N VAL A 122 6.83 -5.45 -1.29
CA VAL A 122 7.45 -4.34 -2.03
C VAL A 122 8.22 -3.41 -1.08
N VAL A 123 7.60 -3.03 0.05
CA VAL A 123 8.26 -2.16 1.02
C VAL A 123 9.46 -2.84 1.65
N LEU A 124 9.31 -4.10 2.04
CA LEU A 124 10.40 -4.89 2.61
C LEU A 124 11.62 -4.94 1.68
N CYS A 125 11.42 -5.26 0.41
CA CYS A 125 12.50 -5.31 -0.58
C CYS A 125 13.18 -3.94 -0.77
N ILE A 126 12.41 -2.87 -0.89
CA ILE A 126 12.98 -1.53 -1.12
C ILE A 126 13.80 -1.08 0.09
N VAL A 127 13.32 -1.30 1.30
CA VAL A 127 14.05 -0.91 2.51
C VAL A 127 15.33 -1.70 2.64
N LEU A 128 15.32 -3.02 2.39
CA LEU A 128 16.51 -3.86 2.53
C LEU A 128 17.57 -3.59 1.47
N PHE A 129 17.19 -3.30 0.22
CA PHE A 129 18.14 -3.24 -0.89
C PHE A 129 18.39 -1.85 -1.47
N SER A 130 17.47 -0.90 -1.30
CA SER A 130 17.53 0.37 -2.00
C SER A 130 17.61 1.58 -1.06
N THR A 131 17.55 1.37 0.27
CA THR A 131 17.51 2.48 1.21
C THR A 131 18.87 2.64 1.92
N PRO A 132 19.43 3.86 1.97
CA PRO A 132 20.67 4.12 2.70
C PRO A 132 20.53 3.86 4.20
N VAL A 133 21.65 3.44 4.83
CA VAL A 133 21.72 3.15 6.27
C VAL A 133 21.26 4.34 7.14
N SER A 134 21.54 5.57 6.70
CA SER A 134 21.20 6.78 7.47
C SER A 134 19.71 7.12 7.46
N THR A 135 18.92 6.60 6.50
CA THR A 135 17.56 7.08 6.24
C THR A 135 16.47 5.98 6.25
N TYR A 136 16.82 4.72 6.50
CA TYR A 136 15.87 3.60 6.39
C TYR A 136 14.63 3.73 7.30
N VAL A 137 14.77 4.29 8.50
CA VAL A 137 13.65 4.51 9.42
C VAL A 137 12.73 5.62 8.88
N SER A 138 13.31 6.79 8.59
CA SER A 138 12.53 7.92 8.07
C SER A 138 11.91 7.61 6.70
N TYR A 139 12.60 6.86 5.86
CA TYR A 139 12.06 6.37 4.59
C TYR A 139 10.82 5.49 4.80
N SER A 140 10.91 4.51 5.72
CA SER A 140 9.79 3.61 6.02
C SER A 140 8.58 4.37 6.58
N LEU A 141 8.81 5.31 7.50
CA LEU A 141 7.74 6.14 8.08
C LEU A 141 7.09 7.05 7.03
N ASN A 142 7.90 7.73 6.20
CA ASN A 142 7.37 8.55 5.12
C ASN A 142 6.55 7.73 4.12
N ARG A 143 6.99 6.51 3.81
CA ARG A 143 6.26 5.60 2.93
C ARG A 143 4.90 5.21 3.47
N ILE A 144 4.82 4.88 4.76
CA ILE A 144 3.56 4.58 5.44
C ILE A 144 2.64 5.80 5.40
N PHE A 145 3.16 6.97 5.77
CA PHE A 145 2.40 8.22 5.79
C PHE A 145 1.87 8.59 4.40
N ASP A 146 2.73 8.64 3.38
CA ASP A 146 2.33 9.04 2.03
C ASP A 146 1.33 8.04 1.41
N THR A 147 1.50 6.74 1.70
CA THR A 147 0.53 5.72 1.30
C THR A 147 -0.83 5.94 1.97
N ALA A 148 -0.84 6.26 3.27
CA ALA A 148 -2.07 6.54 4.01
C ALA A 148 -2.80 7.75 3.43
N VAL A 149 -2.08 8.86 3.17
CA VAL A 149 -2.65 10.06 2.53
C VAL A 149 -3.27 9.70 1.17
N GLY A 150 -2.55 8.96 0.32
CA GLY A 150 -3.05 8.56 -1.00
C GLY A 150 -4.31 7.70 -0.93
N VAL A 151 -4.35 6.73 -0.01
CA VAL A 151 -5.51 5.86 0.21
C VAL A 151 -6.71 6.65 0.73
N VAL A 152 -6.51 7.53 1.73
CA VAL A 152 -7.58 8.37 2.26
C VAL A 152 -8.18 9.27 1.19
N VAL A 153 -7.32 9.93 0.39
CA VAL A 153 -7.78 10.77 -0.73
C VAL A 153 -8.57 9.94 -1.75
N ALA A 154 -8.12 8.74 -2.09
CA ALA A 154 -8.85 7.86 -3.01
C ALA A 154 -10.24 7.49 -2.48
N VAL A 155 -10.34 7.10 -1.20
CA VAL A 155 -11.62 6.74 -0.56
C VAL A 155 -12.55 7.95 -0.50
N VAL A 156 -12.06 9.12 -0.10
CA VAL A 156 -12.86 10.37 -0.02
C VAL A 156 -13.38 10.77 -1.40
N VAL A 157 -12.52 10.78 -2.43
CA VAL A 157 -12.94 11.10 -3.80
C VAL A 157 -13.95 10.08 -4.32
N ASN A 158 -13.76 8.80 -4.02
CA ASN A 158 -14.72 7.77 -4.41
C ASN A 158 -16.06 7.97 -3.70
N TRP A 159 -16.05 8.28 -2.42
CA TRP A 159 -17.26 8.57 -1.64
C TRP A 159 -18.04 9.78 -2.19
N VAL A 160 -17.35 10.91 -2.43
CA VAL A 160 -17.99 12.12 -2.95
C VAL A 160 -18.59 11.92 -4.33
N THR A 161 -17.91 11.14 -5.18
CA THR A 161 -18.36 10.91 -6.56
C THR A 161 -19.39 9.79 -6.72
N GLN A 162 -19.63 9.00 -5.67
CA GLN A 162 -20.63 7.91 -5.66
C GLN A 162 -21.85 8.21 -4.78
N LYS A 163 -22.07 9.47 -4.43
CA LYS A 163 -23.09 9.93 -3.47
C LYS A 163 -24.53 9.45 -3.71
N ASP A 164 -24.84 8.98 -4.91
CA ASP A 164 -26.16 8.43 -5.26
C ASP A 164 -26.39 6.96 -4.82
N LYS A 165 -25.39 6.29 -4.21
CA LYS A 165 -25.50 4.90 -3.74
C LYS A 165 -25.18 4.73 -2.24
N THR A 166 -25.36 5.75 -1.44
CA THR A 166 -24.85 5.85 -0.06
C THR A 166 -25.67 5.13 1.02
N MET A 167 -26.23 3.95 0.79
CA MET A 167 -26.79 3.17 1.93
C MET A 167 -25.79 2.22 2.60
N GLY A 168 -24.57 2.07 2.10
CA GLY A 168 -23.60 1.08 2.60
C GLY A 168 -22.39 1.61 3.38
N PHE A 169 -22.08 2.90 3.32
CA PHE A 169 -20.78 3.41 3.86
C PHE A 169 -20.57 3.18 5.36
N ARG A 170 -21.61 3.32 6.18
CA ARG A 170 -21.51 3.08 7.63
C ARG A 170 -21.33 1.59 7.96
N GLU A 171 -22.00 0.72 7.21
CA GLU A 171 -21.90 -0.74 7.38
C GLU A 171 -20.55 -1.24 6.89
N GLU A 172 -20.04 -0.73 5.77
CA GLU A 172 -18.75 -1.12 5.19
C GLU A 172 -17.55 -0.70 6.04
N ILE A 173 -17.59 0.48 6.66
CA ILE A 173 -16.56 0.90 7.63
C ILE A 173 -16.63 0.04 8.89
N ARG A 174 -17.82 -0.26 9.39
CA ARG A 174 -17.97 -1.13 10.56
C ARG A 174 -17.42 -2.52 10.28
N ASP A 175 -17.79 -3.14 9.16
CA ASP A 175 -17.25 -4.44 8.73
C ASP A 175 -15.73 -4.44 8.54
N PHE A 176 -15.16 -3.29 8.16
CA PHE A 176 -13.72 -3.14 8.05
C PHE A 176 -13.05 -3.17 9.43
N PHE A 177 -13.58 -2.42 10.41
CA PHE A 177 -13.04 -2.42 11.77
C PHE A 177 -13.30 -3.73 12.52
N ASP A 178 -14.46 -4.35 12.33
CA ASP A 178 -14.79 -5.66 12.92
C ASP A 178 -13.84 -6.77 12.43
N LYS A 179 -13.34 -6.66 11.18
CA LYS A 179 -12.32 -7.58 10.64
C LYS A 179 -10.90 -7.32 11.16
N LEU A 180 -10.64 -6.16 11.75
CA LEU A 180 -9.36 -5.86 12.41
C LEU A 180 -9.35 -6.32 13.87
N GLU A 181 -10.55 -6.58 14.47
CA GLU A 181 -10.70 -7.06 15.85
C GLU A 181 -10.77 -8.59 15.98
N HIS A 182 -10.93 -9.31 14.87
CA HIS A 182 -10.96 -10.78 14.79
C HIS A 182 -9.84 -11.32 13.92
#